data_fe19ece3cf8771dac59c8b9707e693ab
#
_entry.id   fe19ece3cf8771dac59c8b9707e693ab
#
_cell.length_a   1.000
_cell.length_b   1.000
_cell.length_c   1.000
_cell.angle_alpha   90.00
_cell.angle_beta   90.00
_cell.angle_gamma   90.00
#
_symmetry.space_group_name_H-M   'P 1'
#
loop_
_entity.id
_entity.type
_entity.pdbx_description
1 polymer ?
#
loop_
_entity_poly.entity_id
_entity_poly.type
_entity_poly.pdbx_seq_one_letter_code
_entity_poly.pdbx_strand_id
1 'polypeptide(L)'
;MKRIAACLLSLLALAANAADLQLLTDNHPPLHFQQGDHLVGYGVDVVRALAEQTGDRIGLQQVPLLRALRTASETANTGVFTVLRTDERDDRYQWVGPLIEVETALYAHANNQPPVKTLQQADQAGRISVPRKWLVYSYLQRQNLKNLDGVETPEQMMRLFSLGRTDFVVSDTLSTAALARTQGMEPGRLQYQMSLMKQDTYIAFSLQTDPGQVKRWQQALETLRADGRLEQIRQRWLMNALPR
;
A
#
# COMPACT_ATOMS: atom_id res chain seq x y z
N MET A 1 -13.79 -46.58 43.42
CA MET A 1 -12.85 -45.50 43.16
C MET A 1 -12.27 -45.57 41.73
N LYS A 2 -13.09 -45.70 40.65
CA LYS A 2 -12.64 -45.81 39.26
C LYS A 2 -13.44 -44.96 38.28
N ARG A 3 -14.14 -43.90 38.71
CA ARG A 3 -14.99 -43.07 37.83
C ARG A 3 -14.69 -41.57 37.83
N ILE A 4 -13.59 -41.11 38.43
CA ILE A 4 -13.20 -39.67 38.52
C ILE A 4 -12.06 -39.33 37.57
N ALA A 5 -11.38 -40.31 36.98
CA ALA A 5 -10.22 -40.07 36.10
C ALA A 5 -10.57 -39.77 34.61
N ALA A 6 -11.82 -39.90 34.20
CA ALA A 6 -12.23 -39.74 32.81
C ALA A 6 -12.62 -38.30 32.39
N CYS A 7 -12.85 -37.37 33.35
CA CYS A 7 -13.31 -36.01 33.05
C CYS A 7 -12.16 -34.98 32.93
N LEU A 8 -10.92 -35.32 33.24
CA LEU A 8 -9.78 -34.39 33.15
C LEU A 8 -9.04 -34.43 31.79
N LEU A 9 -9.34 -35.39 30.93
CA LEU A 9 -8.67 -35.52 29.61
C LEU A 9 -9.38 -34.76 28.48
N SER A 10 -10.58 -34.21 28.70
CA SER A 10 -11.36 -33.54 27.63
C SER A 10 -11.16 -32.02 27.57
N LEU A 11 -10.36 -31.40 28.43
CA LEU A 11 -10.10 -29.95 28.42
C LEU A 11 -8.80 -29.51 27.68
N LEU A 12 -8.04 -30.45 27.14
CA LEU A 12 -6.78 -30.12 26.44
C LEU A 12 -6.85 -30.05 24.92
N ALA A 13 -8.04 -30.10 24.31
CA ALA A 13 -8.19 -30.23 22.87
C ALA A 13 -8.71 -28.96 22.16
N LEU A 14 -8.67 -27.80 22.79
CA LEU A 14 -9.01 -26.53 22.10
C LEU A 14 -7.83 -25.52 22.13
N ALA A 15 -6.62 -26.01 21.93
CA ALA A 15 -5.64 -25.16 21.28
C ALA A 15 -6.08 -25.04 19.82
N ALA A 16 -7.03 -24.12 19.54
CA ALA A 16 -7.28 -23.69 18.18
C ALA A 16 -5.92 -23.30 17.61
N ASN A 17 -5.37 -24.11 16.69
CA ASN A 17 -4.23 -23.70 15.90
C ASN A 17 -4.65 -22.42 15.18
N ALA A 18 -4.32 -21.26 15.78
CA ALA A 18 -4.34 -20.01 15.04
C ALA A 18 -3.48 -20.27 13.81
N ALA A 19 -4.13 -20.38 12.64
CA ALA A 19 -3.42 -20.63 11.41
C ALA A 19 -2.47 -19.47 11.18
N ASP A 20 -1.19 -19.75 10.98
CA ASP A 20 -0.22 -18.72 10.66
C ASP A 20 -0.67 -18.03 9.38
N LEU A 21 -0.89 -16.71 9.45
CA LEU A 21 -1.19 -15.89 8.29
C LEU A 21 0.11 -15.44 7.63
N GLN A 22 0.25 -15.67 6.35
CA GLN A 22 1.34 -15.11 5.55
C GLN A 22 0.89 -13.82 4.89
N LEU A 23 1.49 -12.69 5.28
CA LEU A 23 1.18 -11.37 4.74
C LEU A 23 2.31 -10.87 3.85
N LEU A 24 1.97 -10.58 2.62
CA LEU A 24 2.88 -10.17 1.56
C LEU A 24 2.71 -8.68 1.26
N THR A 25 3.78 -8.04 0.82
CA THR A 25 3.76 -6.66 0.32
C THR A 25 4.90 -6.43 -0.65
N ASP A 26 4.90 -5.32 -1.37
CA ASP A 26 6.02 -4.91 -2.21
C ASP A 26 6.89 -3.82 -1.54
N ASN A 27 7.68 -3.08 -2.31
CA ASN A 27 8.50 -1.99 -1.81
C ASN A 27 7.85 -0.64 -2.13
N HIS A 28 7.35 0.05 -1.12
CA HIS A 28 6.67 1.34 -1.27
C HIS A 28 6.84 2.25 -0.03
N PRO A 29 8.04 2.83 0.20
CA PRO A 29 8.25 3.71 1.36
C PRO A 29 7.36 4.96 1.30
N PRO A 30 6.81 5.42 2.42
CA PRO A 30 6.96 4.93 3.78
C PRO A 30 5.88 3.91 4.20
N LEU A 31 5.08 3.39 3.26
CA LEU A 31 3.99 2.48 3.56
C LEU A 31 4.49 1.09 3.96
N HIS A 32 5.44 0.54 3.22
CA HIS A 32 6.08 -0.74 3.48
C HIS A 32 7.42 -0.84 2.72
N PHE A 33 8.50 -1.12 3.41
CA PHE A 33 9.84 -1.18 2.83
C PHE A 33 10.82 -1.89 3.75
N GLN A 34 11.96 -2.30 3.18
CA GLN A 34 13.03 -2.93 3.94
C GLN A 34 13.95 -1.87 4.56
N GLN A 35 14.21 -2.00 5.87
CA GLN A 35 15.20 -1.20 6.59
C GLN A 35 16.16 -2.14 7.33
N GLY A 36 17.37 -2.33 6.78
CA GLY A 36 18.24 -3.42 7.20
C GLY A 36 17.54 -4.76 6.98
N ASP A 37 17.52 -5.61 7.99
CA ASP A 37 16.88 -6.93 7.95
C ASP A 37 15.40 -6.91 8.35
N HIS A 38 14.83 -5.72 8.56
CA HIS A 38 13.46 -5.57 9.03
C HIS A 38 12.54 -4.96 7.98
N LEU A 39 11.38 -5.57 7.80
CA LEU A 39 10.28 -4.98 7.05
C LEU A 39 9.54 -3.99 7.98
N VAL A 40 9.44 -2.73 7.55
CA VAL A 40 8.90 -1.61 8.33
C VAL A 40 7.96 -0.75 7.48
N GLY A 41 7.24 0.17 8.10
CA GLY A 41 6.37 1.14 7.45
C GLY A 41 4.96 1.16 8.02
N TYR A 42 4.15 2.11 7.54
CA TYR A 42 2.77 2.29 7.99
C TYR A 42 1.96 0.98 7.94
N GLY A 43 1.91 0.34 6.77
CA GLY A 43 1.12 -0.88 6.57
C GLY A 43 1.65 -2.05 7.41
N VAL A 44 2.96 -2.12 7.63
CA VAL A 44 3.59 -3.14 8.48
C VAL A 44 3.16 -2.97 9.93
N ASP A 45 3.19 -1.75 10.47
CA ASP A 45 2.75 -1.49 11.84
C ASP A 45 1.24 -1.73 12.00
N VAL A 46 0.43 -1.41 10.97
CA VAL A 46 -1.02 -1.70 10.99
C VAL A 46 -1.26 -3.22 11.07
N VAL A 47 -0.65 -4.04 10.20
CA VAL A 47 -0.90 -5.49 10.23
C VAL A 47 -0.35 -6.15 11.50
N ARG A 48 0.75 -5.66 12.07
CA ARG A 48 1.23 -6.11 13.39
C ARG A 48 0.25 -5.79 14.51
N ALA A 49 -0.30 -4.57 14.54
CA ALA A 49 -1.31 -4.18 15.53
C ALA A 49 -2.62 -4.99 15.38
N LEU A 50 -3.02 -5.32 14.15
CA LEU A 50 -4.17 -6.20 13.89
C LEU A 50 -3.91 -7.62 14.38
N ALA A 51 -2.73 -8.17 14.12
CA ALA A 51 -2.33 -9.50 14.58
C ALA A 51 -2.29 -9.57 16.12
N GLU A 52 -1.73 -8.55 16.77
CA GLU A 52 -1.75 -8.43 18.23
C GLU A 52 -3.19 -8.40 18.78
N GLN A 53 -4.06 -7.59 18.15
CA GLN A 53 -5.47 -7.45 18.56
C GLN A 53 -6.28 -8.74 18.40
N THR A 54 -5.98 -9.55 17.38
CA THR A 54 -6.69 -10.82 17.10
C THR A 54 -6.06 -12.02 17.77
N GLY A 55 -4.79 -11.92 18.23
CA GLY A 55 -3.99 -13.03 18.75
C GLY A 55 -3.46 -13.96 17.65
N ASP A 56 -3.54 -13.55 16.37
CA ASP A 56 -3.04 -14.36 15.26
C ASP A 56 -1.51 -14.22 15.11
N ARG A 57 -0.85 -15.31 14.71
CA ARG A 57 0.56 -15.29 14.32
C ARG A 57 0.69 -14.94 12.85
N ILE A 58 1.60 -14.03 12.51
CA ILE A 58 1.84 -13.58 11.14
C ILE A 58 3.28 -13.76 10.69
N GLY A 59 3.47 -14.22 9.45
CA GLY A 59 4.71 -14.09 8.71
C GLY A 59 4.61 -12.89 7.77
N LEU A 60 5.68 -12.07 7.68
CA LEU A 60 5.75 -10.92 6.79
C LEU A 60 6.82 -11.15 5.73
N GLN A 61 6.49 -10.89 4.46
CA GLN A 61 7.45 -11.03 3.38
C GLN A 61 7.26 -9.94 2.32
N GLN A 62 8.39 -9.37 1.86
CA GLN A 62 8.39 -8.46 0.72
C GLN A 62 8.66 -9.23 -0.57
N VAL A 63 7.75 -9.09 -1.55
CA VAL A 63 7.87 -9.67 -2.90
C VAL A 63 7.25 -8.71 -3.92
N PRO A 64 7.55 -8.81 -5.22
CA PRO A 64 6.90 -7.97 -6.22
C PRO A 64 5.37 -8.07 -6.17
N LEU A 65 4.66 -6.93 -6.29
CA LEU A 65 3.20 -6.83 -6.12
C LEU A 65 2.40 -7.90 -6.90
N LEU A 66 2.71 -8.09 -8.18
CA LEU A 66 2.00 -9.09 -9.00
C LEU A 66 2.21 -10.52 -8.52
N ARG A 67 3.40 -10.82 -7.95
CA ARG A 67 3.68 -12.11 -7.32
C ARG A 67 2.90 -12.25 -6.02
N ALA A 68 2.88 -11.20 -5.17
CA ALA A 68 2.11 -11.18 -3.93
C ALA A 68 0.63 -11.48 -4.19
N LEU A 69 0.02 -10.75 -5.12
CA LEU A 69 -1.39 -10.92 -5.52
C LEU A 69 -1.66 -12.34 -6.05
N ARG A 70 -0.81 -12.85 -6.92
CA ARG A 70 -0.95 -14.23 -7.43
C ARG A 70 -0.86 -15.25 -6.30
N THR A 71 0.16 -15.15 -5.44
CA THR A 71 0.33 -16.07 -4.30
C THR A 71 -0.90 -16.03 -3.38
N ALA A 72 -1.41 -14.85 -3.04
CA ALA A 72 -2.61 -14.72 -2.22
C ALA A 72 -3.86 -15.31 -2.90
N SER A 73 -3.99 -15.23 -4.23
CA SER A 73 -5.14 -15.85 -4.93
C SER A 73 -5.08 -17.39 -4.96
N GLU A 74 -3.88 -17.98 -4.85
CA GLU A 74 -3.65 -19.42 -4.99
C GLU A 74 -3.42 -20.16 -3.66
N THR A 75 -3.13 -19.43 -2.57
CA THR A 75 -2.68 -20.03 -1.29
C THR A 75 -3.56 -19.60 -0.13
N ALA A 76 -4.09 -20.56 0.60
CA ALA A 76 -4.88 -20.31 1.82
C ALA A 76 -4.05 -19.55 2.87
N ASN A 77 -4.73 -18.81 3.75
CA ASN A 77 -4.12 -18.04 4.85
C ASN A 77 -3.04 -17.06 4.39
N THR A 78 -3.15 -16.60 3.14
CA THR A 78 -2.22 -15.62 2.57
C THR A 78 -2.97 -14.34 2.24
N GLY A 79 -2.37 -13.19 2.57
CA GLY A 79 -2.91 -11.88 2.25
C GLY A 79 -1.86 -10.94 1.67
N VAL A 80 -2.30 -9.91 0.95
CA VAL A 80 -1.45 -8.80 0.50
C VAL A 80 -1.98 -7.53 1.14
N PHE A 81 -1.13 -6.78 1.83
CA PHE A 81 -1.56 -5.57 2.53
C PHE A 81 -1.13 -4.29 1.82
N THR A 82 -1.89 -3.22 2.08
CA THR A 82 -1.73 -1.88 1.52
C THR A 82 -1.90 -1.89 -0.01
N VAL A 83 -2.88 -2.67 -0.51
CA VAL A 83 -3.19 -2.74 -1.94
C VAL A 83 -4.49 -2.01 -2.27
N LEU A 84 -4.55 -1.50 -3.48
CA LEU A 84 -5.77 -0.89 -4.02
C LEU A 84 -6.80 -1.97 -4.35
N ARG A 85 -8.05 -1.76 -3.92
CA ARG A 85 -9.19 -2.56 -4.35
C ARG A 85 -9.70 -2.02 -5.68
N THR A 86 -9.75 -2.85 -6.70
CA THR A 86 -10.20 -2.49 -8.05
C THR A 86 -11.27 -3.48 -8.50
N ASP A 87 -12.11 -3.10 -9.47
CA ASP A 87 -13.16 -3.97 -10.01
C ASP A 87 -12.62 -5.32 -10.49
N GLU A 88 -11.40 -5.33 -11.08
CA GLU A 88 -10.73 -6.55 -11.54
C GLU A 88 -10.28 -7.50 -10.40
N ARG A 89 -10.20 -6.99 -9.18
CA ARG A 89 -9.74 -7.73 -7.99
C ARG A 89 -10.86 -8.03 -7.02
N ASP A 90 -12.00 -7.35 -7.14
CA ASP A 90 -13.03 -7.31 -6.10
C ASP A 90 -13.54 -8.68 -5.72
N ASP A 91 -13.80 -9.54 -6.69
CA ASP A 91 -14.32 -10.89 -6.52
C ASP A 91 -13.22 -11.96 -6.31
N ARG A 92 -11.94 -11.58 -6.34
CA ARG A 92 -10.80 -12.51 -6.24
C ARG A 92 -10.22 -12.63 -4.83
N TYR A 93 -10.64 -11.77 -3.92
CA TYR A 93 -10.10 -11.70 -2.56
C TYR A 93 -11.20 -11.39 -1.55
N GLN A 94 -10.93 -11.71 -0.28
CA GLN A 94 -11.66 -11.19 0.86
C GLN A 94 -10.93 -9.95 1.39
N TRP A 95 -11.66 -8.88 1.67
CA TRP A 95 -11.08 -7.58 1.93
C TRP A 95 -11.22 -7.14 3.40
N VAL A 96 -10.14 -6.58 3.95
CA VAL A 96 -10.13 -5.88 5.24
C VAL A 96 -9.67 -4.44 5.01
N GLY A 97 -10.46 -3.49 5.44
CA GLY A 97 -10.15 -2.07 5.25
C GLY A 97 -11.38 -1.15 5.34
N PRO A 98 -11.24 0.12 4.88
CA PRO A 98 -10.02 0.72 4.33
C PRO A 98 -8.93 0.96 5.39
N LEU A 99 -7.65 0.86 4.99
CA LEU A 99 -6.51 1.15 5.87
C LEU A 99 -6.14 2.64 5.83
N ILE A 100 -5.97 3.17 4.63
CA ILE A 100 -5.64 4.58 4.37
C ILE A 100 -6.03 4.97 2.94
N GLU A 101 -6.50 6.21 2.77
CA GLU A 101 -6.68 6.82 1.45
C GLU A 101 -5.32 7.25 0.88
N VAL A 102 -5.05 6.87 -0.36
CA VAL A 102 -3.89 7.28 -1.14
C VAL A 102 -4.35 8.19 -2.28
N GLU A 103 -3.79 9.38 -2.34
CA GLU A 103 -4.00 10.31 -3.45
C GLU A 103 -2.82 10.23 -4.40
N THR A 104 -3.07 9.86 -5.65
CA THR A 104 -2.10 9.97 -6.75
C THR A 104 -2.24 11.34 -7.40
N ALA A 105 -1.14 12.05 -7.54
CA ALA A 105 -1.09 13.41 -8.03
C ALA A 105 -0.01 13.62 -9.10
N LEU A 106 -0.16 14.69 -9.86
CA LEU A 106 0.85 15.20 -10.77
C LEU A 106 1.74 16.20 -10.04
N TYR A 107 3.05 16.08 -10.22
CA TYR A 107 4.07 17.00 -9.67
C TYR A 107 4.93 17.56 -10.79
N ALA A 108 5.36 18.82 -10.63
CA ALA A 108 6.32 19.51 -11.48
C ALA A 108 7.55 19.96 -10.66
N HIS A 109 8.59 20.44 -11.34
CA HIS A 109 9.68 21.16 -10.67
C HIS A 109 9.19 22.50 -10.11
N ALA A 110 9.51 22.80 -8.86
CA ALA A 110 9.03 23.98 -8.14
C ALA A 110 9.40 25.32 -8.84
N ASN A 111 10.45 25.34 -9.65
CA ASN A 111 10.99 26.58 -10.22
C ASN A 111 10.76 26.73 -11.73
N ASN A 112 10.19 25.77 -12.43
CA ASN A 112 10.28 25.73 -13.90
C ASN A 112 8.96 25.82 -14.66
N GLN A 113 7.80 25.70 -13.99
CA GLN A 113 6.53 25.63 -14.70
C GLN A 113 5.46 26.52 -14.05
N PRO A 114 4.65 27.25 -14.85
CA PRO A 114 3.40 27.77 -14.32
C PRO A 114 2.54 26.60 -13.87
N PRO A 115 1.75 26.74 -12.78
CA PRO A 115 0.86 25.68 -12.31
C PRO A 115 -0.09 25.21 -13.42
N VAL A 116 -0.12 23.89 -13.66
CA VAL A 116 -1.07 23.28 -14.60
C VAL A 116 -2.32 22.81 -13.84
N LYS A 117 -3.48 22.96 -14.46
CA LYS A 117 -4.79 22.62 -13.87
C LYS A 117 -5.49 21.46 -14.60
N THR A 118 -4.96 21.05 -15.75
CA THR A 118 -5.51 19.95 -16.54
C THR A 118 -4.40 19.07 -17.09
N LEU A 119 -4.71 17.81 -17.38
CA LEU A 119 -3.78 16.89 -18.02
C LEU A 119 -3.34 17.36 -19.41
N GLN A 120 -4.23 18.00 -20.16
CA GLN A 120 -3.93 18.54 -21.48
C GLN A 120 -2.95 19.69 -21.39
N GLN A 121 -3.04 20.56 -20.38
CA GLN A 121 -2.04 21.59 -20.14
C GLN A 121 -0.67 20.99 -19.79
N ALA A 122 -0.64 19.95 -18.96
CA ALA A 122 0.60 19.26 -18.63
C ALA A 122 1.22 18.59 -19.86
N ASP A 123 0.42 17.92 -20.68
CA ASP A 123 0.85 17.27 -21.93
C ASP A 123 1.43 18.27 -22.94
N GLN A 124 0.86 19.47 -23.03
CA GLN A 124 1.38 20.56 -23.87
C GLN A 124 2.66 21.17 -23.30
N ALA A 125 2.82 21.22 -22.00
CA ALA A 125 3.95 21.82 -21.31
C ALA A 125 5.19 20.92 -21.27
N GLY A 126 5.04 19.60 -21.36
CA GLY A 126 6.19 18.70 -21.32
C GLY A 126 5.87 17.22 -21.14
N ARG A 127 6.91 16.46 -20.84
CA ARG A 127 6.82 14.99 -20.66
C ARG A 127 6.29 14.63 -19.27
N ILE A 128 5.31 13.73 -19.23
CA ILE A 128 4.72 13.19 -18.02
C ILE A 128 5.25 11.76 -17.81
N SER A 129 6.04 11.55 -16.79
CA SER A 129 6.62 10.24 -16.49
C SER A 129 5.82 9.51 -15.40
N VAL A 130 5.57 8.21 -15.62
CA VAL A 130 4.81 7.36 -14.70
C VAL A 130 5.19 5.88 -14.86
N PRO A 131 5.26 5.09 -13.78
CA PRO A 131 5.52 3.65 -13.88
C PRO A 131 4.39 2.91 -14.60
N ARG A 132 4.75 2.09 -15.63
CA ARG A 132 3.76 1.33 -16.45
C ARG A 132 2.91 0.37 -15.65
N LYS A 133 3.44 -0.15 -14.54
CA LYS A 133 2.75 -1.12 -13.67
C LYS A 133 1.75 -0.50 -12.70
N TRP A 134 1.70 0.83 -12.62
CA TRP A 134 0.76 1.53 -11.77
C TRP A 134 -0.61 1.67 -12.43
N LEU A 135 -1.66 1.58 -11.63
CA LEU A 135 -3.05 1.72 -12.10
C LEU A 135 -3.29 3.03 -12.84
N VAL A 136 -2.70 4.13 -12.35
CA VAL A 136 -2.82 5.45 -12.96
C VAL A 136 -2.24 5.51 -14.38
N TYR A 137 -1.29 4.66 -14.74
CA TYR A 137 -0.75 4.61 -16.11
C TYR A 137 -1.85 4.26 -17.12
N SER A 138 -2.64 3.21 -16.86
CA SER A 138 -3.77 2.82 -17.70
C SER A 138 -4.85 3.90 -17.78
N TYR A 139 -5.07 4.64 -16.68
CA TYR A 139 -5.95 5.80 -16.70
C TYR A 139 -5.42 6.90 -17.62
N LEU A 140 -4.13 7.26 -17.52
CA LEU A 140 -3.51 8.30 -18.32
C LEU A 140 -3.44 7.92 -19.82
N GLN A 141 -3.22 6.65 -20.15
CA GLN A 141 -3.26 6.17 -21.53
C GLN A 141 -4.62 6.45 -22.22
N ARG A 142 -5.72 6.32 -21.46
CA ARG A 142 -7.07 6.63 -21.97
C ARG A 142 -7.35 8.12 -22.18
N GLN A 143 -6.48 9.01 -21.67
CA GLN A 143 -6.61 10.47 -21.84
C GLN A 143 -6.02 10.98 -23.16
N ASN A 144 -5.50 10.09 -24.03
CA ASN A 144 -4.89 10.43 -25.33
C ASN A 144 -3.75 11.45 -25.24
N LEU A 145 -2.94 11.39 -24.17
CA LEU A 145 -1.78 12.25 -23.98
C LEU A 145 -0.67 11.86 -24.98
N LYS A 146 0.00 12.85 -25.58
CA LYS A 146 1.06 12.65 -26.56
C LYS A 146 2.44 12.51 -25.92
N ASN A 147 2.64 13.13 -24.76
CA ASN A 147 3.92 13.22 -24.05
C ASN A 147 3.94 12.34 -22.77
N LEU A 148 3.17 11.26 -22.76
CA LEU A 148 3.16 10.27 -21.67
C LEU A 148 4.35 9.32 -21.82
N ASP A 149 5.28 9.36 -20.86
CA ASP A 149 6.47 8.51 -20.80
C ASP A 149 6.32 7.43 -19.70
N GLY A 150 6.04 6.21 -20.13
CA GLY A 150 5.93 5.07 -19.24
C GLY A 150 7.30 4.49 -18.91
N VAL A 151 7.64 4.40 -17.62
CA VAL A 151 8.89 3.82 -17.11
C VAL A 151 8.67 2.50 -16.39
N GLU A 152 9.77 1.79 -16.06
CA GLU A 152 9.67 0.48 -15.40
C GLU A 152 9.50 0.59 -13.88
N THR A 153 10.15 1.57 -13.24
CA THR A 153 10.15 1.71 -11.79
C THR A 153 9.93 3.16 -11.33
N PRO A 154 9.41 3.36 -10.10
CA PRO A 154 9.29 4.70 -9.52
C PRO A 154 10.65 5.40 -9.35
N GLU A 155 11.70 4.64 -9.04
CA GLU A 155 13.06 5.18 -8.90
C GLU A 155 13.59 5.70 -10.24
N GLN A 156 13.35 4.97 -11.34
CA GLN A 156 13.69 5.44 -12.68
C GLN A 156 12.93 6.71 -13.03
N MET A 157 11.63 6.78 -12.75
CA MET A 157 10.80 7.96 -12.94
C MET A 157 11.38 9.16 -12.22
N MET A 158 11.63 9.04 -10.92
CA MET A 158 12.14 10.15 -10.10
C MET A 158 13.56 10.57 -10.50
N ARG A 159 14.40 9.62 -10.93
CA ARG A 159 15.73 9.90 -11.47
C ARG A 159 15.66 10.69 -12.77
N LEU A 160 14.81 10.33 -13.72
CA LEU A 160 14.63 11.10 -14.96
C LEU A 160 14.17 12.52 -14.66
N PHE A 161 13.24 12.65 -13.71
CA PHE A 161 12.76 13.95 -13.26
C PHE A 161 13.88 14.77 -12.60
N SER A 162 14.64 14.21 -11.68
CA SER A 162 15.74 14.91 -10.99
C SER A 162 16.82 15.41 -11.96
N LEU A 163 17.00 14.74 -13.10
CA LEU A 163 17.92 15.10 -14.18
C LEU A 163 17.31 16.09 -15.20
N GLY A 164 16.06 16.53 -15.01
CA GLY A 164 15.35 17.41 -15.95
C GLY A 164 15.03 16.77 -17.30
N ARG A 165 14.95 15.42 -17.34
CA ARG A 165 14.62 14.69 -18.58
C ARG A 165 13.12 14.48 -18.76
N THR A 166 12.34 14.68 -17.70
CA THR A 166 10.88 14.76 -17.71
C THR A 166 10.46 15.98 -16.91
N ASP A 167 9.36 16.61 -17.30
CA ASP A 167 8.86 17.86 -16.75
C ASP A 167 7.89 17.62 -15.60
N PHE A 168 7.18 16.48 -15.68
CA PHE A 168 6.21 16.06 -14.70
C PHE A 168 6.42 14.61 -14.29
N VAL A 169 6.10 14.31 -13.03
CA VAL A 169 6.01 12.94 -12.51
C VAL A 169 4.66 12.71 -11.86
N VAL A 170 4.19 11.46 -11.95
CA VAL A 170 2.95 11.02 -11.31
C VAL A 170 3.31 10.10 -10.14
N SER A 171 2.98 10.54 -8.94
CA SER A 171 3.27 9.78 -7.72
C SER A 171 2.19 9.99 -6.67
N ASP A 172 2.13 9.15 -5.68
CA ASP A 172 1.21 9.35 -4.56
C ASP A 172 1.77 10.34 -3.53
N THR A 173 0.86 11.06 -2.86
CA THR A 173 1.22 12.12 -1.91
C THR A 173 1.96 11.59 -0.67
N LEU A 174 1.85 10.31 -0.37
CA LEU A 174 2.45 9.71 0.83
C LEU A 174 3.90 9.30 0.60
N SER A 175 4.23 8.78 -0.58
CA SER A 175 5.56 8.22 -0.91
C SER A 175 6.47 9.17 -1.68
N THR A 176 5.93 10.18 -2.34
CA THR A 176 6.67 11.09 -3.22
C THR A 176 7.90 11.73 -2.56
N ALA A 177 7.77 12.19 -1.31
CA ALA A 177 8.88 12.79 -0.57
C ALA A 177 10.01 11.78 -0.27
N ALA A 178 9.65 10.56 0.13
CA ALA A 178 10.62 9.51 0.38
C ALA A 178 11.34 9.10 -0.91
N LEU A 179 10.59 8.92 -2.00
CA LEU A 179 11.11 8.58 -3.31
C LEU A 179 12.08 9.65 -3.85
N ALA A 180 11.77 10.94 -3.68
CA ALA A 180 12.66 12.04 -4.06
C ALA A 180 14.01 11.94 -3.34
N ARG A 181 13.99 11.73 -2.02
CA ARG A 181 15.22 11.59 -1.22
C ARG A 181 16.10 10.42 -1.66
N THR A 182 15.51 9.29 -2.09
CA THR A 182 16.30 8.15 -2.59
C THR A 182 17.09 8.48 -3.86
N GLN A 183 16.67 9.53 -4.59
CA GLN A 183 17.35 10.02 -5.80
C GLN A 183 18.18 11.29 -5.53
N GLY A 184 18.45 11.61 -4.26
CA GLY A 184 19.24 12.77 -3.85
C GLY A 184 18.55 14.11 -4.12
N MET A 185 17.21 14.11 -4.30
CA MET A 185 16.44 15.32 -4.54
C MET A 185 15.70 15.75 -3.28
N GLU A 186 15.83 17.02 -2.93
CA GLU A 186 15.07 17.63 -1.84
C GLU A 186 13.58 17.65 -2.19
N PRO A 187 12.68 17.16 -1.31
CA PRO A 187 11.25 17.15 -1.57
C PRO A 187 10.64 18.51 -1.91
N GLY A 188 11.17 19.59 -1.36
CA GLY A 188 10.74 20.97 -1.67
C GLY A 188 10.97 21.40 -3.14
N ARG A 189 11.69 20.61 -3.93
CA ARG A 189 11.80 20.82 -5.38
C ARG A 189 10.63 20.26 -6.19
N LEU A 190 9.74 19.51 -5.54
CA LEU A 190 8.50 18.98 -6.12
C LEU A 190 7.35 19.93 -5.79
N GLN A 191 6.66 20.38 -6.81
CA GLN A 191 5.45 21.19 -6.68
C GLN A 191 4.23 20.37 -7.08
N TYR A 192 3.32 20.17 -6.15
CA TYR A 192 2.01 19.58 -6.43
C TYR A 192 1.27 20.41 -7.47
N GLN A 193 0.68 19.77 -8.46
CA GLN A 193 -0.09 20.43 -9.52
C GLN A 193 -1.58 20.12 -9.39
N MET A 194 -1.93 18.85 -9.40
CA MET A 194 -3.33 18.43 -9.36
C MET A 194 -3.48 16.98 -8.92
N SER A 195 -4.63 16.68 -8.31
CA SER A 195 -5.06 15.30 -8.03
C SER A 195 -5.45 14.59 -9.32
N LEU A 196 -5.04 13.32 -9.46
CA LEU A 196 -5.43 12.46 -10.56
C LEU A 196 -6.44 11.40 -10.13
N MET A 197 -6.24 10.82 -8.95
CA MET A 197 -7.15 9.85 -8.35
C MET A 197 -6.94 9.74 -6.85
N LYS A 198 -8.02 9.35 -6.15
CA LYS A 198 -7.99 8.99 -4.73
C LYS A 198 -8.54 7.60 -4.57
N GLN A 199 -7.87 6.77 -3.82
CA GLN A 199 -8.25 5.39 -3.62
C GLN A 199 -7.87 4.91 -2.22
N ASP A 200 -8.73 4.10 -1.64
CA ASP A 200 -8.45 3.44 -0.39
C ASP A 200 -7.58 2.20 -0.61
N THR A 201 -6.72 1.92 0.37
CA THR A 201 -5.94 0.69 0.43
C THR A 201 -6.55 -0.30 1.41
N TYR A 202 -6.32 -1.58 1.16
CA TYR A 202 -6.90 -2.71 1.90
C TYR A 202 -5.87 -3.81 2.15
N ILE A 203 -6.25 -4.79 2.96
CA ILE A 203 -5.63 -6.11 2.96
C ILE A 203 -6.52 -7.02 2.10
N ALA A 204 -5.93 -7.63 1.08
CA ALA A 204 -6.56 -8.61 0.19
C ALA A 204 -6.19 -10.02 0.66
N PHE A 205 -7.09 -10.71 1.35
CA PHE A 205 -6.89 -12.10 1.77
C PHE A 205 -7.35 -13.07 0.70
N SER A 206 -6.73 -14.24 0.66
CA SER A 206 -7.18 -15.38 -0.16
C SER A 206 -8.65 -15.70 0.09
N LEU A 207 -9.38 -16.05 -0.96
CA LEU A 207 -10.74 -16.60 -0.83
C LEU A 207 -10.76 -17.92 -0.03
N GLN A 208 -9.62 -18.61 0.08
CA GLN A 208 -9.45 -19.86 0.85
C GLN A 208 -9.12 -19.60 2.34
N THR A 209 -8.94 -18.35 2.75
CA THR A 209 -8.79 -17.98 4.18
C THR A 209 -10.16 -18.08 4.87
N ASP A 210 -10.19 -18.58 6.12
CA ASP A 210 -11.42 -18.64 6.88
C ASP A 210 -12.14 -17.28 6.95
N PRO A 211 -13.37 -17.14 6.44
CA PRO A 211 -14.11 -15.88 6.49
C PRO A 211 -14.31 -15.33 7.91
N GLY A 212 -14.36 -16.21 8.91
CA GLY A 212 -14.43 -15.82 10.32
C GLY A 212 -13.15 -15.10 10.77
N GLN A 213 -11.98 -15.56 10.28
CA GLN A 213 -10.70 -14.89 10.54
C GLN A 213 -10.64 -13.52 9.87
N VAL A 214 -11.04 -13.41 8.60
CA VAL A 214 -11.10 -12.12 7.88
C VAL A 214 -12.05 -11.14 8.60
N LYS A 215 -13.20 -11.62 9.06
CA LYS A 215 -14.15 -10.80 9.84
C LYS A 215 -13.55 -10.33 11.17
N ARG A 216 -12.79 -11.18 11.90
CA ARG A 216 -12.10 -10.76 13.14
C ARG A 216 -11.06 -9.65 12.84
N TRP A 217 -10.35 -9.74 11.74
CA TRP A 217 -9.40 -8.71 11.29
C TRP A 217 -10.10 -7.39 10.97
N GLN A 218 -11.25 -7.42 10.32
CA GLN A 218 -12.05 -6.22 10.09
C GLN A 218 -12.50 -5.57 11.41
N GLN A 219 -13.00 -6.37 12.35
CA GLN A 219 -13.40 -5.87 13.69
C GLN A 219 -12.20 -5.30 14.47
N ALA A 220 -11.04 -5.94 14.39
CA ALA A 220 -9.82 -5.43 14.98
C ALA A 220 -9.42 -4.06 14.39
N LEU A 221 -9.53 -3.89 13.08
CA LEU A 221 -9.27 -2.61 12.41
C LEU A 221 -10.22 -1.50 12.91
N GLU A 222 -11.49 -1.81 13.07
CA GLU A 222 -12.49 -0.90 13.62
C GLU A 222 -12.15 -0.50 15.05
N THR A 223 -11.68 -1.44 15.86
CA THR A 223 -11.20 -1.19 17.23
C THR A 223 -9.98 -0.28 17.22
N LEU A 224 -8.95 -0.57 16.39
CA LEU A 224 -7.75 0.29 16.27
C LEU A 224 -8.07 1.70 15.81
N ARG A 225 -9.11 1.85 14.98
CA ARG A 225 -9.60 3.17 14.54
C ARG A 225 -10.30 3.91 15.68
N ALA A 226 -11.17 3.24 16.41
CA ALA A 226 -11.97 3.83 17.48
C ALA A 226 -11.12 4.26 18.70
N ASP A 227 -10.07 3.51 19.03
CA ASP A 227 -9.17 3.81 20.16
C ASP A 227 -7.98 4.72 19.80
N GLY A 228 -7.87 5.13 18.53
CA GLY A 228 -6.86 6.06 18.05
C GLY A 228 -5.49 5.44 17.70
N ARG A 229 -5.27 4.14 17.90
CA ARG A 229 -4.00 3.46 17.55
C ARG A 229 -3.68 3.57 16.06
N LEU A 230 -4.69 3.46 15.19
CA LEU A 230 -4.49 3.60 13.75
C LEU A 230 -3.97 5.00 13.38
N GLU A 231 -4.51 6.04 14.01
CA GLU A 231 -4.05 7.42 13.81
C GLU A 231 -2.64 7.67 14.37
N GLN A 232 -2.29 7.07 15.51
CA GLN A 232 -0.92 7.13 16.03
C GLN A 232 0.11 6.50 15.07
N ILE A 233 -0.25 5.34 14.47
CA ILE A 233 0.59 4.70 13.45
C ILE A 233 0.72 5.62 12.22
N ARG A 234 -0.38 6.23 11.76
CA ARG A 234 -0.38 7.17 10.65
C ARG A 234 0.54 8.37 10.92
N GLN A 235 0.44 8.98 12.08
CA GLN A 235 1.28 10.11 12.45
C GLN A 235 2.77 9.73 12.48
N ARG A 236 3.13 8.59 13.04
CA ARG A 236 4.51 8.12 13.09
C ARG A 236 5.18 8.05 11.72
N TRP A 237 4.46 7.59 10.71
CA TRP A 237 5.03 7.30 9.40
C TRP A 237 4.80 8.40 8.35
N LEU A 238 3.71 9.15 8.45
CA LEU A 238 3.20 9.97 7.36
C LEU A 238 3.19 11.49 7.67
N MET A 239 3.70 11.92 8.82
CA MET A 239 3.81 13.36 9.14
C MET A 239 4.68 14.16 8.16
N ASN A 240 5.60 13.50 7.45
CA ASN A 240 6.50 14.12 6.47
C ASN A 240 6.04 13.91 5.02
N ALA A 241 4.79 13.52 4.78
CA ALA A 241 4.20 13.54 3.44
C ALA A 241 4.20 14.98 2.90
N LEU A 242 4.38 15.14 1.58
CA LEU A 242 4.38 16.48 0.98
C LEU A 242 3.02 17.16 1.23
N PRO A 243 3.01 18.44 1.59
CA PRO A 243 1.76 19.21 1.66
C PRO A 243 1.15 19.29 0.25
N ARG A 244 -0.18 19.34 0.22
CA ARG A 244 -0.98 19.59 -0.99
C ARG A 244 -0.81 21.02 -1.49
#